data_8dab3b1244c492a02b08b3d0627ecfd2
#
_entry.id   8dab3b1244c492a02b08b3d0627ecfd2
#
_cell.length_a   1.000
_cell.length_b   1.000
_cell.length_c   1.000
_cell.angle_alpha   90.00
_cell.angle_beta   90.00
_cell.angle_gamma   90.00
#
_symmetry.space_group_name_H-M   'P 1'
#
loop_
_entity.id
_entity.type
_entity.pdbx_description
1 polymer ?
#
loop_
_entity_poly.entity_id
_entity_poly.type
_entity_poly.pdbx_seq_one_letter_code
_entity_poly.pdbx_strand_id
1 'polypeptide(L)'
;KESGLVNRTSLSIFAKVVSDQEDIFDKVTLYDEKGNKVLIEFPNIKRDYVEDSYFIEESAHGVIDNKDLKIFEKFIDSKELYVIFEKSNKYPIKLPYPVRNAILDVIRKYKLMQES
;
A
#
# COMPACT_ATOMS: atom_id res chain seq x y z
N LYS A 1 11.31 15.52 -26.07
CA LYS A 1 10.85 15.12 -25.95
C LYS A 1 10.17 14.81 -26.05
N GLU A 2 9.89 14.70 -26.06
CA GLU A 2 9.19 14.27 -26.09
C GLU A 2 8.36 14.13 -26.02
N SER A 3 8.27 14.17 -26.13
CA SER A 3 7.17 13.96 -26.32
C SER A 3 6.33 13.62 -25.29
N GLY A 4 5.49 13.97 -25.31
CA GLY A 4 4.65 13.83 -24.31
C GLY A 4 4.18 12.55 -23.90
N LEU A 5 4.44 11.64 -24.61
CA LEU A 5 3.98 10.45 -24.30
C LEU A 5 4.64 9.75 -23.32
N VAL A 6 5.33 10.22 -22.85
CA VAL A 6 6.02 9.58 -22.18
C VAL A 6 5.85 9.20 -21.05
N ASN A 7 6.04 8.53 -20.66
CA ASN A 7 6.37 7.95 -19.59
C ASN A 7 6.03 8.50 -18.32
N ARG A 8 4.77 8.68 -18.07
CA ARG A 8 4.34 8.95 -16.80
C ARG A 8 4.12 7.67 -16.11
N THR A 9 5.09 7.20 -15.44
CA THR A 9 5.00 6.03 -14.60
C THR A 9 4.66 6.49 -13.20
N SER A 10 3.68 5.86 -12.59
CA SER A 10 3.32 6.14 -11.21
C SER A 10 3.33 4.85 -10.39
N LEU A 11 3.56 5.00 -9.11
CA LEU A 11 3.47 3.89 -8.18
C LEU A 11 2.09 3.94 -7.52
N SER A 12 1.41 2.82 -7.50
CA SER A 12 0.11 2.76 -6.86
C SER A 12 0.05 1.63 -5.85
N ILE A 13 -0.92 1.73 -4.95
CA ILE A 13 -1.13 0.71 -3.94
C ILE A 13 -2.58 0.24 -4.00
N PHE A 14 -2.77 -1.04 -3.85
CA PHE A 14 -4.08 -1.65 -3.77
C PHE A 14 -4.18 -2.37 -2.43
N ALA A 15 -5.20 -2.05 -1.64
CA ALA A 15 -5.41 -2.67 -0.35
C ALA A 15 -6.76 -3.39 -0.32
N LYS A 16 -6.80 -4.57 0.27
CA LYS A 16 -7.99 -5.37 0.30
C LYS A 16 -8.11 -6.10 1.63
N VAL A 17 -9.27 -6.03 2.23
CA VAL A 17 -9.57 -6.73 3.46
C VAL A 17 -10.85 -7.54 3.28
N VAL A 18 -10.84 -8.79 3.70
CA VAL A 18 -12.04 -9.63 3.71
C VAL A 18 -12.37 -9.93 5.17
N SER A 19 -13.55 -9.58 5.61
CA SER A 19 -13.95 -9.77 7.00
C SER A 19 -15.47 -9.89 7.11
N ASP A 20 -15.96 -10.14 8.31
CA ASP A 20 -17.40 -10.16 8.57
C ASP A 20 -17.91 -8.79 9.05
N GLN A 21 -17.08 -7.76 8.99
CA GLN A 21 -17.43 -6.42 9.44
C GLN A 21 -17.37 -5.43 8.29
N GLU A 22 -18.20 -4.40 8.36
CA GLU A 22 -18.16 -3.30 7.40
C GLU A 22 -17.27 -2.18 7.93
N ASP A 23 -16.82 -1.35 7.03
CA ASP A 23 -16.02 -0.16 7.36
C ASP A 23 -14.76 -0.51 8.15
N ILE A 24 -14.01 -1.49 7.66
CA ILE A 24 -12.80 -1.94 8.33
C ILE A 24 -11.70 -0.89 8.24
N PHE A 25 -11.55 -0.24 7.10
CA PHE A 25 -10.47 0.73 6.95
C PHE A 25 -10.84 1.86 5.99
N ASP A 26 -10.21 3.01 6.18
CA ASP A 26 -10.22 4.10 5.21
C ASP A 26 -8.80 4.60 4.97
N LYS A 27 -7.84 4.10 5.71
CA LYS A 27 -6.43 4.42 5.54
C LYS A 27 -5.57 3.23 5.94
N VAL A 28 -4.38 3.22 5.40
CA VAL A 28 -3.41 2.16 5.67
C VAL A 28 -2.09 2.82 6.04
N THR A 29 -1.48 2.37 7.12
CA THR A 29 -0.14 2.82 7.49
C THR A 29 0.83 1.68 7.26
N LEU A 30 1.90 1.96 6.49
CA LEU A 30 3.02 1.06 6.34
C LEU A 30 4.17 1.61 7.16
N TYR A 31 4.85 0.77 7.90
CA TYR A 31 6.02 1.20 8.67
C TYR A 31 7.03 0.08 8.82
N ASP A 32 8.24 0.45 9.17
CA ASP A 32 9.33 -0.51 9.36
C ASP A 32 9.87 -0.45 10.79
N GLU A 33 10.85 -1.30 11.09
CA GLU A 33 11.45 -1.36 12.41
C GLU A 33 12.30 -0.13 12.75
N LYS A 34 12.62 0.68 11.73
CA LYS A 34 13.44 1.89 11.94
C LYS A 34 12.61 3.14 12.21
N GLY A 35 11.30 3.01 12.18
CA GLY A 35 10.42 4.16 12.38
C GLY A 35 10.02 4.90 11.12
N ASN A 36 10.42 4.42 9.95
CA ASN A 36 9.92 4.99 8.70
C ASN A 36 8.45 4.62 8.54
N LYS A 37 7.62 5.57 8.15
CA LYS A 37 6.19 5.38 8.14
C LYS A 37 5.52 6.18 7.05
N VAL A 38 4.57 5.56 6.35
CA VAL A 38 3.76 6.21 5.34
C VAL A 38 2.30 5.96 5.66
N LEU A 39 1.50 7.02 5.70
CA LEU A 39 0.06 6.93 5.85
C LEU A 39 -0.58 7.16 4.49
N ILE A 40 -1.42 6.23 4.06
CA ILE A 40 -2.12 6.31 2.79
C ILE A 40 -3.61 6.36 3.08
N GLU A 41 -4.25 7.45 2.66
CA GLU A 41 -5.68 7.62 2.82
C GLU A 41 -6.37 7.31 1.51
N PHE A 42 -7.50 6.63 1.59
CA PHE A 42 -8.26 6.24 0.41
C PHE A 42 -9.60 6.97 0.41
N PRO A 43 -9.85 7.83 -0.57
CA PRO A 43 -11.11 8.57 -0.60
C PRO A 43 -12.31 7.67 -0.90
N ASN A 44 -12.09 6.59 -1.61
CA ASN A 44 -13.17 5.70 -2.01
C ASN A 44 -12.83 4.25 -1.69
N ILE A 45 -13.67 3.63 -0.90
CA ILE A 45 -13.51 2.20 -0.57
C ILE A 45 -14.63 1.46 -1.28
N LYS A 46 -14.26 0.46 -2.07
CA LYS A 46 -15.22 -0.39 -2.73
C LYS A 46 -15.60 -1.53 -1.79
N ARG A 47 -16.89 -1.77 -1.64
CA ARG A 47 -17.38 -2.83 -0.77
C ARG A 47 -18.19 -3.82 -1.60
N ASP A 48 -17.82 -5.08 -1.53
CA ASP A 48 -18.54 -6.15 -2.20
C ASP A 48 -18.88 -7.25 -1.18
N TYR A 49 -20.06 -7.80 -1.30
CA TYR A 49 -20.44 -8.92 -0.45
C TYR A 49 -20.01 -10.21 -1.14
N VAL A 50 -19.34 -11.06 -0.38
CA VAL A 50 -18.90 -12.35 -0.92
C VAL A 50 -20.09 -13.28 -0.98
N GLU A 51 -20.38 -13.81 -2.18
CA GLU A 51 -21.54 -14.62 -2.40
C GLU A 51 -21.56 -15.86 -1.50
N ASP A 52 -22.73 -16.18 -0.99
CA ASP A 52 -22.95 -17.32 -0.12
C ASP A 52 -22.13 -17.33 1.18
N SER A 53 -21.76 -16.17 1.66
CA SER A 53 -21.02 -16.07 2.90
C SER A 53 -21.43 -14.82 3.69
N TYR A 54 -20.91 -14.73 4.92
CA TYR A 54 -21.14 -13.54 5.72
C TYR A 54 -19.99 -12.54 5.56
N PHE A 55 -19.05 -12.82 4.65
CA PHE A 55 -17.90 -11.96 4.51
C PHE A 55 -18.13 -10.81 3.54
N ILE A 56 -17.46 -9.73 3.81
CA ILE A 56 -17.48 -8.52 3.01
C ILE A 56 -16.05 -8.23 2.58
N GLU A 57 -15.87 -7.92 1.31
CA GLU A 57 -14.58 -7.55 0.80
C GLU A 57 -14.55 -6.03 0.64
N GLU A 58 -13.64 -5.39 1.33
CA GLU A 58 -13.40 -3.95 1.17
C GLU A 58 -12.06 -3.76 0.49
N SER A 59 -12.04 -2.98 -0.57
CA SER A 59 -10.83 -2.76 -1.33
C SER A 59 -10.69 -1.29 -1.70
N ALA A 60 -9.45 -0.87 -1.86
CA ALA A 60 -9.14 0.50 -2.21
C ALA A 60 -7.89 0.56 -3.07
N HIS A 61 -7.82 1.57 -3.91
CA HIS A 61 -6.70 1.79 -4.79
C HIS A 61 -6.25 3.24 -4.66
N GLY A 62 -4.98 3.46 -4.52
CA GLY A 62 -4.42 4.80 -4.40
C GLY A 62 -3.12 4.94 -5.16
N VAL A 63 -2.79 6.17 -5.50
CA VAL A 63 -1.53 6.49 -6.16
C VAL A 63 -0.60 7.11 -5.12
N ILE A 64 0.64 6.68 -5.12
CA ILE A 64 1.65 7.19 -4.19
C ILE A 64 2.23 8.48 -4.76
N ASP A 65 2.18 9.56 -4.02
CA ASP A 65 2.73 10.83 -4.48
C ASP A 65 4.25 10.90 -4.24
N ASN A 66 4.88 11.91 -4.81
CA ASN A 66 6.34 12.05 -4.74
C ASN A 66 6.85 12.23 -3.31
N LYS A 67 6.04 12.80 -2.45
CA LYS A 67 6.44 13.03 -1.09
C LYS A 67 6.56 11.70 -0.35
N ASP A 68 5.61 10.81 -0.56
CA ASP A 68 5.62 9.51 0.08
C ASP A 68 6.62 8.56 -0.57
N LEU A 69 6.94 8.75 -1.84
CA LEU A 69 7.92 7.93 -2.52
C LEU A 69 9.27 7.94 -1.83
N LYS A 70 9.68 9.06 -1.28
CA LYS A 70 10.95 9.15 -0.58
C LYS A 70 10.97 8.27 0.65
N ILE A 71 9.84 8.15 1.32
CA ILE A 71 9.74 7.29 2.49
C ILE A 71 9.70 5.83 2.05
N PHE A 72 9.00 5.53 0.96
CA PHE A 72 8.98 4.18 0.42
C PHE A 72 10.39 3.69 0.06
N GLU A 73 11.23 4.58 -0.46
CA GLU A 73 12.61 4.21 -0.78
C GLU A 73 13.40 3.81 0.45
N LYS A 74 13.09 4.37 1.60
CA LYS A 74 13.76 4.02 2.86
C LYS A 74 13.42 2.60 3.31
N PHE A 75 12.28 2.08 2.88
CA PHE A 75 11.90 0.72 3.22
C PHE A 75 12.81 -0.33 2.56
N ILE A 76 13.53 0.03 1.50
CA ILE A 76 14.42 -0.90 0.79
C ILE A 76 15.43 -1.55 1.75
N ASP A 77 15.91 -0.79 2.73
CA ASP A 77 16.87 -1.29 3.68
C ASP A 77 16.25 -1.86 4.96
N SER A 78 14.95 -2.00 4.98
CA SER A 78 14.25 -2.47 6.16
C SER A 78 14.29 -3.98 6.27
N LYS A 79 14.35 -4.48 7.49
CA LYS A 79 14.30 -5.91 7.74
C LYS A 79 12.87 -6.41 7.85
N GLU A 80 12.01 -5.58 8.40
CA GLU A 80 10.61 -5.94 8.64
C GLU A 80 9.69 -4.86 8.13
N LEU A 81 8.56 -5.23 7.58
CA LEU A 81 7.51 -4.29 7.22
C LEU A 81 6.22 -4.68 7.91
N TYR A 82 5.51 -3.68 8.38
CA TYR A 82 4.24 -3.83 9.08
C TYR A 82 3.19 -2.98 8.40
N VAL A 83 1.94 -3.42 8.48
CA VAL A 83 0.82 -2.66 7.96
C VAL A 83 -0.27 -2.57 9.03
N ILE A 84 -0.90 -1.41 9.11
CA ILE A 84 -2.06 -1.21 9.97
C ILE A 84 -3.19 -0.72 9.07
N PHE A 85 -4.31 -1.44 9.10
CA PHE A 85 -5.53 -0.98 8.46
C PHE A 85 -6.28 -0.20 9.53
N GLU A 86 -6.51 1.08 9.28
CA GLU A 86 -7.05 1.96 10.30
C GLU A 86 -8.44 2.45 9.98
N LYS A 87 -9.33 2.27 10.89
CA LYS A 87 -10.56 3.01 11.07
C LYS A 87 -11.04 2.78 12.49
N SER A 88 -11.52 1.58 12.78
CA SER A 88 -11.99 1.27 14.11
C SER A 88 -11.03 0.40 14.90
N ASN A 89 -10.23 -0.39 14.23
CA ASN A 89 -9.25 -1.25 14.89
C ASN A 89 -7.88 -0.95 14.32
N LYS A 90 -6.87 -1.01 15.19
CA LYS A 90 -5.51 -0.69 14.79
C LYS A 90 -4.57 -1.80 15.19
N TYR A 91 -4.66 -2.91 14.49
CA TYR A 91 -3.77 -4.02 14.78
C TYR A 91 -2.65 -4.07 13.74
N PRO A 92 -1.39 -3.99 14.20
CA PRO A 92 -0.27 -4.13 13.27
C PRO A 92 -0.17 -5.56 12.79
N ILE A 93 0.04 -5.72 11.51
CA ILE A 93 0.24 -7.00 10.87
C ILE A 93 1.64 -7.00 10.28
N LYS A 94 2.48 -7.93 10.71
CA LYS A 94 3.79 -8.07 10.13
C LYS A 94 3.64 -8.74 8.77
N LEU A 95 4.19 -8.14 7.74
CA LEU A 95 4.11 -8.71 6.40
C LEU A 95 5.02 -9.92 6.28
N PRO A 96 4.53 -11.06 5.75
CA PRO A 96 5.39 -12.21 5.48
C PRO A 96 6.50 -11.81 4.51
N TYR A 97 7.66 -12.44 4.63
CA TYR A 97 8.80 -12.10 3.78
C TYR A 97 8.52 -12.15 2.28
N PRO A 98 7.77 -13.10 1.74
CA PRO A 98 7.46 -13.05 0.31
C PRO A 98 6.71 -11.79 -0.11
N VAL A 99 5.77 -11.33 0.73
CA VAL A 99 5.01 -10.10 0.45
C VAL A 99 5.91 -8.88 0.61
N ARG A 100 6.67 -8.83 1.69
CA ARG A 100 7.63 -7.75 1.92
C ARG A 100 8.62 -7.65 0.74
N ASN A 101 9.17 -8.77 0.32
CA ASN A 101 10.16 -8.79 -0.77
C ASN A 101 9.54 -8.33 -2.08
N ALA A 102 8.29 -8.71 -2.35
CA ALA A 102 7.58 -8.25 -3.54
C ALA A 102 7.39 -6.73 -3.53
N ILE A 103 7.01 -6.18 -2.38
CA ILE A 103 6.83 -4.73 -2.23
C ILE A 103 8.17 -4.00 -2.46
N LEU A 104 9.23 -4.48 -1.82
CA LEU A 104 10.54 -3.85 -1.96
C LEU A 104 11.06 -3.93 -3.38
N ASP A 105 10.79 -5.03 -4.07
CA ASP A 105 11.21 -5.21 -5.45
C ASP A 105 10.52 -4.21 -6.38
N VAL A 106 9.23 -3.99 -6.16
CA VAL A 106 8.47 -2.99 -6.93
C VAL A 106 9.03 -1.59 -6.67
N ILE A 107 9.35 -1.26 -5.42
CA ILE A 107 9.91 0.04 -5.08
C ILE A 107 11.27 0.24 -5.77
N ARG A 108 12.12 -0.78 -5.75
CA ARG A 108 13.42 -0.70 -6.42
C ARG A 108 13.29 -0.48 -7.92
N LYS A 109 12.38 -1.21 -8.55
CA LYS A 109 12.15 -1.07 -9.99
C LYS A 109 11.62 0.31 -10.33
N TYR A 110 10.70 0.82 -9.52
CA TYR A 110 10.16 2.13 -9.74
C TYR A 110 11.26 3.20 -9.61
N LYS A 111 12.10 3.07 -8.60
CA LYS A 111 13.22 3.99 -8.40
C LYS A 111 14.15 4.01 -9.61
N LEU A 112 14.49 2.84 -10.15
CA LEU A 112 15.33 2.74 -11.34
C LEU A 112 14.68 3.42 -12.54
N MET A 113 13.38 3.29 -12.69
CA MET A 113 12.66 3.95 -13.79
C MET A 113 12.68 5.46 -13.65
N GLN A 114 12.64 5.97 -12.42
CA GLN A 114 12.71 7.40 -12.17
C GLN A 114 14.09 7.98 -12.45
N GLU A 115 15.13 7.16 -12.31
CA GLU A 115 16.51 7.59 -12.53
C GLU A 115 16.96 7.50 -13.97
N SER A 116 16.19 6.87 -14.83
CA SER A 116 16.61 6.68 -16.23
C SER A 116 16.15 7.79 -17.18
#